data_5e6330f5c6f95b9060f7f73d5c8979a8
#
_entry.id   5e6330f5c6f95b9060f7f73d5c8979a8
#
_cell.length_a   1.000
_cell.length_b   1.000
_cell.length_c   1.000
_cell.angle_alpha   90.00
_cell.angle_beta   90.00
_cell.angle_gamma   90.00
#
_symmetry.space_group_name_H-M   'P 1'
#
loop_
_entity.id
_entity.type
_entity.pdbx_description
1 polymer ?
#
loop_
_entity_poly.entity_id
_entity_poly.type
_entity_poly.pdbx_seq_one_letter_code
_entity_poly.pdbx_strand_id
1 'polypeptide(L)'
;MRFIIMVRANADTEAGRFPPDADKLMADMAAYHEELAKAGPLPDANGRRPPSEGSRGRWDGGRQRVVDGPYAESKELVAGYTLIQVRSREEALEWARRFPNPMGEGRTAEIEVRPLYEMEHFEQLGVHGAERFRKLGTLD
;
A
#
# COMPACT_ATOMS: atom_id res chain seq x y z
N MET A 1 -5.33 -14.30 -6.49
CA MET A 1 -5.69 -13.41 -5.35
C MET A 1 -4.66 -12.32 -5.21
N ARG A 2 -5.13 -11.11 -5.05
CA ARG A 2 -4.23 -9.96 -4.83
C ARG A 2 -4.36 -9.46 -3.40
N PHE A 3 -3.23 -9.10 -2.83
CA PHE A 3 -3.13 -8.48 -1.51
C PHE A 3 -2.34 -7.20 -1.60
N ILE A 4 -2.64 -6.28 -0.71
CA ILE A 4 -1.85 -5.07 -0.55
C ILE A 4 -1.15 -5.13 0.81
N ILE A 5 0.16 -4.91 0.80
CA ILE A 5 0.96 -4.74 2.01
C ILE A 5 1.16 -3.25 2.18
N MET A 6 0.64 -2.69 3.25
CA MET A 6 0.69 -1.25 3.51
C MET A 6 1.66 -0.96 4.64
N VAL A 7 2.53 0.01 4.41
CA VAL A 7 3.41 0.53 5.46
C VAL A 7 2.66 1.63 6.22
N ARG A 8 2.48 1.44 7.52
CA ARG A 8 1.81 2.44 8.35
C ARG A 8 2.71 3.66 8.54
N ALA A 9 2.13 4.83 8.34
CA ALA A 9 2.85 6.08 8.51
C ALA A 9 3.13 6.35 10.00
N ASN A 10 4.20 7.07 10.27
CA ASN A 10 4.56 7.58 11.60
C ASN A 10 5.02 9.03 11.49
N ALA A 11 5.44 9.62 12.60
CA ALA A 11 5.87 11.01 12.63
C ALA A 11 7.00 11.32 11.64
N ASP A 12 7.94 10.38 11.46
CA ASP A 12 9.06 10.56 10.54
C ASP A 12 8.62 10.53 9.08
N THR A 13 7.78 9.55 8.69
CA THR A 13 7.27 9.47 7.31
C THR A 13 6.39 10.66 6.97
N GLU A 14 5.59 11.13 7.92
CA GLU A 14 4.73 12.30 7.75
C GLU A 14 5.54 13.60 7.59
N ALA A 15 6.72 13.66 8.19
CA ALA A 15 7.64 14.78 8.04
C ALA A 15 8.60 14.64 6.85
N GLY A 16 8.53 13.51 6.12
CA GLY A 16 9.42 13.24 4.99
C GLY A 16 10.84 12.91 5.40
N ARG A 17 11.06 12.50 6.66
CA ARG A 17 12.38 12.14 7.15
C ARG A 17 12.69 10.66 6.88
N PHE A 18 13.88 10.40 6.37
CA PHE A 18 14.41 9.07 6.21
C PHE A 18 15.31 8.71 7.38
N PRO A 19 15.45 7.39 7.72
CA PRO A 19 16.37 6.97 8.76
C PRO A 19 17.84 7.21 8.34
N PRO A 20 18.77 7.28 9.31
CA PRO A 20 20.20 7.46 8.99
C PRO A 20 20.76 6.34 8.10
N ASP A 21 20.20 5.14 8.15
CA ASP A 21 20.55 3.98 7.33
C ASP A 21 19.65 3.84 6.08
N ALA A 22 19.22 4.95 5.50
CA ALA A 22 18.33 4.95 4.35
C ALA A 22 18.86 4.16 3.15
N ASP A 23 20.15 4.22 2.88
CA ASP A 23 20.77 3.44 1.80
C ASP A 23 20.61 1.94 2.02
N LYS A 24 20.83 1.46 3.26
CA LYS A 24 20.62 0.06 3.61
C LYS A 24 19.15 -0.33 3.49
N LEU A 25 18.26 0.52 3.98
CA LEU A 25 16.82 0.29 3.90
C LEU A 25 16.38 0.15 2.44
N MET A 26 16.82 1.03 1.57
CA MET A 26 16.46 0.98 0.16
C MET A 26 17.05 -0.25 -0.53
N ALA A 27 18.26 -0.65 -0.17
CA ALA A 27 18.88 -1.88 -0.69
C ALA A 27 18.09 -3.13 -0.25
N ASP A 28 17.70 -3.20 1.01
CA ASP A 28 16.91 -4.31 1.54
C ASP A 28 15.52 -4.38 0.88
N MET A 29 14.88 -3.22 0.69
CA MET A 29 13.60 -3.14 -0.01
C MET A 29 13.71 -3.57 -1.47
N ALA A 30 14.76 -3.13 -2.17
CA ALA A 30 15.00 -3.53 -3.55
C ALA A 30 15.20 -5.05 -3.65
N ALA A 31 16.02 -5.63 -2.77
CA ALA A 31 16.26 -7.07 -2.76
C ALA A 31 14.98 -7.87 -2.50
N TYR A 32 14.15 -7.43 -1.57
CA TYR A 32 12.86 -8.05 -1.29
C TYR A 32 11.94 -8.01 -2.51
N HIS A 33 11.81 -6.86 -3.16
CA HIS A 33 10.94 -6.71 -4.33
C HIS A 33 11.47 -7.48 -5.55
N GLU A 34 12.79 -7.62 -5.67
CA GLU A 34 13.39 -8.49 -6.69
C GLU A 34 13.01 -9.96 -6.47
N GLU A 35 13.01 -10.43 -5.23
CA GLU A 35 12.57 -11.79 -4.89
C GLU A 35 11.07 -11.99 -5.20
N LEU A 36 10.26 -11.00 -4.89
CA LEU A 36 8.83 -11.01 -5.26
C LEU A 36 8.65 -11.13 -6.77
N ALA A 37 9.40 -10.35 -7.54
CA ALA A 37 9.32 -10.35 -8.99
C ALA A 37 9.74 -11.68 -9.59
N LYS A 38 10.72 -12.38 -8.98
CA LYS A 38 11.13 -13.73 -9.40
C LYS A 38 10.09 -14.78 -9.09
N ALA A 39 9.37 -14.63 -7.98
CA ALA A 39 8.34 -15.61 -7.57
C ALA A 39 7.04 -15.49 -8.37
N GLY A 40 6.84 -14.36 -9.05
CA GLY A 40 5.66 -14.09 -9.86
C GLY A 40 5.58 -12.61 -10.24
N PRO A 41 4.56 -12.21 -10.97
CA PRO A 41 4.44 -10.81 -11.35
C PRO A 41 4.23 -9.92 -10.10
N LEU A 42 5.04 -8.87 -10.00
CA LEU A 42 4.87 -7.81 -9.01
C LEU A 42 3.99 -6.73 -9.65
N PRO A 43 2.71 -6.62 -9.26
CA PRO A 43 1.80 -5.67 -9.92
C PRO A 43 2.19 -4.21 -9.71
N ASP A 44 2.58 -3.82 -8.49
CA ASP A 44 2.93 -2.44 -8.18
C ASP A 44 3.57 -2.31 -6.80
N ALA A 45 4.41 -1.29 -6.61
CA ALA A 45 4.98 -0.94 -5.31
C ALA A 45 5.45 0.51 -5.34
N ASN A 46 5.01 1.31 -4.37
CA ASN A 46 5.36 2.73 -4.32
C ASN A 46 5.40 3.26 -2.89
N GLY A 47 6.31 4.21 -2.65
CA GLY A 47 6.28 5.05 -1.47
C GLY A 47 5.46 6.32 -1.72
N ARG A 48 4.91 6.90 -0.67
CA ARG A 48 4.19 8.18 -0.74
C ARG A 48 5.03 9.30 -0.16
N ARG A 49 4.97 10.46 -0.80
CA ARG A 49 5.57 11.68 -0.28
C ARG A 49 4.73 12.19 0.91
N PRO A 50 5.29 13.07 1.77
CA PRO A 50 4.61 13.50 2.98
C PRO A 50 3.30 14.25 2.70
N PRO A 51 2.36 14.26 3.66
CA PRO A 51 1.05 14.88 3.48
C PRO A 51 1.12 16.39 3.25
N SER A 52 2.22 17.07 3.63
CA SER A 52 2.44 18.48 3.29
C SER A 52 2.43 18.75 1.79
N GLU A 53 2.67 17.72 0.96
CA GLU A 53 2.66 17.82 -0.49
C GLU A 53 1.38 17.25 -1.11
N GLY A 54 0.43 16.84 -0.26
CA GLY A 54 -0.82 16.24 -0.69
C GLY A 54 -2.03 17.13 -0.43
N SER A 55 -3.17 16.66 -0.93
CA SER A 55 -4.46 17.31 -0.73
C SER A 55 -5.53 16.26 -0.51
N ARG A 56 -6.59 16.62 0.22
CA ARG A 56 -7.77 15.80 0.41
C ARG A 56 -8.97 16.45 -0.22
N GLY A 57 -9.78 15.65 -0.93
CA GLY A 57 -11.12 16.05 -1.32
C GLY A 57 -12.13 15.55 -0.28
N ARG A 58 -12.92 16.44 0.26
CA ARG A 58 -13.96 16.11 1.24
C ARG A 58 -15.33 16.51 0.69
N TRP A 59 -16.26 15.55 0.70
CA TRP A 59 -17.64 15.83 0.32
C TRP A 59 -18.43 16.18 1.57
N ASP A 60 -19.10 17.33 1.50
CA ASP A 60 -19.95 17.83 2.57
C ASP A 60 -21.18 18.45 1.91
N GLY A 61 -22.34 17.83 2.12
CA GLY A 61 -23.59 18.28 1.47
C GLY A 61 -23.61 18.21 -0.04
N GLY A 62 -22.90 17.24 -0.64
CA GLY A 62 -22.89 17.02 -2.09
C GLY A 62 -21.82 17.80 -2.86
N ARG A 63 -21.06 18.65 -2.18
CA ARG A 63 -19.94 19.38 -2.77
C ARG A 63 -18.61 18.86 -2.25
N GLN A 64 -17.64 18.76 -3.15
CA GLN A 64 -16.26 18.45 -2.76
C GLN A 64 -15.52 19.74 -2.36
N ARG A 65 -14.85 19.69 -1.22
CA ARG A 65 -13.84 20.68 -0.82
C ARG A 65 -12.48 20.05 -0.88
N VAL A 66 -11.51 20.78 -1.44
CA VAL A 66 -10.11 20.36 -1.46
C VAL A 66 -9.39 21.03 -0.29
N VAL A 67 -8.73 20.23 0.52
CA VAL A 67 -7.96 20.68 1.70
C VAL A 67 -6.52 20.22 1.54
N ASP A 68 -5.60 21.17 1.54
CA ASP A 68 -4.18 20.84 1.44
C ASP A 68 -3.65 20.33 2.77
N GLY A 69 -2.69 19.40 2.71
CA GLY A 69 -2.01 18.91 3.91
C GLY A 69 -1.04 19.94 4.50
N PRO A 70 -0.45 19.66 5.66
CA PRO A 70 -0.52 18.39 6.39
C PRO A 70 -1.82 18.16 7.15
N TYR A 71 -2.06 16.89 7.53
CA TYR A 71 -3.26 16.48 8.25
C TYR A 71 -2.90 16.01 9.66
N ALA A 72 -3.83 16.16 10.60
CA ALA A 72 -3.60 15.82 12.01
C ALA A 72 -3.58 14.32 12.29
N GLU A 73 -4.27 13.52 11.48
CA GLU A 73 -4.47 12.07 11.71
C GLU A 73 -3.37 11.23 11.03
N SER A 74 -2.17 11.15 11.64
CA SER A 74 -1.07 10.36 11.10
C SER A 74 -1.24 8.85 11.27
N LYS A 75 -2.00 8.42 12.29
CA LYS A 75 -2.13 7.00 12.65
C LYS A 75 -2.84 6.15 11.59
N GLU A 76 -3.66 6.76 10.76
CA GLU A 76 -4.44 6.06 9.72
C GLU A 76 -3.83 6.21 8.33
N LEU A 77 -2.70 6.89 8.21
CA LEU A 77 -2.07 7.14 6.94
C LEU A 77 -1.13 6.01 6.54
N VAL A 78 -1.00 5.83 5.23
CA VAL A 78 -0.13 4.83 4.60
C VAL A 78 1.07 5.56 4.01
N ALA A 79 2.27 5.15 4.42
CA ALA A 79 3.51 5.73 3.89
C ALA A 79 3.92 5.13 2.55
N GLY A 80 3.51 3.89 2.29
CA GLY A 80 3.80 3.21 1.05
C GLY A 80 3.07 1.87 0.99
N TYR A 81 3.12 1.22 -0.15
CA TYR A 81 2.46 -0.05 -0.34
C TYR A 81 3.18 -0.93 -1.36
N THR A 82 2.94 -2.23 -1.22
CA THR A 82 3.34 -3.25 -2.20
C THR A 82 2.10 -4.07 -2.55
N LEU A 83 1.79 -4.16 -3.82
CA LEU A 83 0.70 -4.96 -4.35
C LEU A 83 1.27 -6.30 -4.82
N ILE A 84 0.74 -7.41 -4.29
CA ILE A 84 1.22 -8.76 -4.62
C ILE A 84 0.08 -9.62 -5.17
N GLN A 85 0.44 -10.54 -6.05
CA GLN A 85 -0.47 -11.56 -6.55
C GLN A 85 0.02 -12.92 -6.08
N VAL A 86 -0.80 -13.63 -5.32
CA VAL A 86 -0.45 -14.89 -4.67
C VAL A 86 -1.60 -15.88 -4.78
N ARG A 87 -1.35 -17.13 -4.41
CA ARG A 87 -2.32 -18.22 -4.50
C ARG A 87 -3.19 -18.36 -3.25
N SER A 88 -2.73 -17.82 -2.11
CA SER A 88 -3.43 -17.97 -0.83
C SER A 88 -3.09 -16.84 0.11
N ARG A 89 -3.91 -16.70 1.16
CA ARG A 89 -3.64 -15.79 2.26
C ARG A 89 -2.35 -16.16 3.00
N GLU A 90 -2.08 -17.45 3.14
CA GLU A 90 -0.88 -17.96 3.81
C GLU A 90 0.38 -17.54 3.06
N GLU A 91 0.36 -17.58 1.74
CA GLU A 91 1.46 -17.09 0.91
C GLU A 91 1.65 -15.58 1.08
N ALA A 92 0.57 -14.81 1.14
CA ALA A 92 0.64 -13.38 1.39
C ALA A 92 1.28 -13.07 2.75
N LEU A 93 0.91 -13.81 3.79
CA LEU A 93 1.47 -13.64 5.12
C LEU A 93 2.95 -14.03 5.18
N GLU A 94 3.36 -15.03 4.40
CA GLU A 94 4.76 -15.43 4.30
C GLU A 94 5.60 -14.31 3.66
N TRP A 95 5.10 -13.68 2.61
CA TRP A 95 5.76 -12.52 2.02
C TRP A 95 5.80 -11.34 3.01
N ALA A 96 4.75 -11.14 3.78
CA ALA A 96 4.71 -10.09 4.80
C ALA A 96 5.76 -10.32 5.91
N ARG A 97 5.99 -11.57 6.32
CA ARG A 97 7.02 -11.90 7.32
C ARG A 97 8.42 -11.55 6.84
N ARG A 98 8.68 -11.65 5.55
CA ARG A 98 9.97 -11.34 4.94
C ARG A 98 10.12 -9.86 4.58
N PHE A 99 9.07 -9.07 4.77
CA PHE A 99 9.11 -7.64 4.46
C PHE A 99 10.16 -6.96 5.34
N PRO A 100 11.12 -6.23 4.77
CA PRO A 100 12.10 -5.49 5.58
C PRO A 100 11.42 -4.48 6.48
N ASN A 101 11.98 -4.21 7.65
CA ASN A 101 11.43 -3.20 8.53
C ASN A 101 11.41 -1.85 7.79
N PRO A 102 10.24 -1.28 7.47
CA PRO A 102 10.15 -0.10 6.61
C PRO A 102 10.68 1.18 7.25
N MET A 103 10.94 1.15 8.56
CA MET A 103 11.50 2.29 9.29
C MET A 103 13.01 2.14 9.52
N GLY A 104 13.58 1.01 9.13
CA GLY A 104 14.96 0.66 9.37
C GLY A 104 15.08 -0.40 10.46
N GLU A 105 16.17 -1.18 10.39
CA GLU A 105 16.40 -2.30 11.27
C GLU A 105 16.40 -1.87 12.75
N GLY A 106 15.68 -2.64 13.57
CA GLY A 106 15.58 -2.40 15.01
C GLY A 106 14.60 -1.30 15.44
N ARG A 107 13.92 -0.66 14.50
CA ARG A 107 12.97 0.42 14.80
C ARG A 107 11.55 -0.11 14.92
N THR A 108 10.71 0.65 15.60
CA THR A 108 9.28 0.34 15.68
C THR A 108 8.62 0.64 14.35
N ALA A 109 7.89 -0.34 13.82
CA ALA A 109 7.17 -0.21 12.56
C ALA A 109 5.97 -1.14 12.52
N GLU A 110 5.04 -0.84 11.66
CA GLU A 110 3.86 -1.68 11.44
C GLU A 110 3.55 -1.73 9.95
N ILE A 111 3.20 -2.91 9.49
CA ILE A 111 2.62 -3.11 8.16
C ILE A 111 1.24 -3.76 8.32
N GLU A 112 0.38 -3.54 7.35
CA GLU A 112 -0.92 -4.19 7.29
C GLU A 112 -1.02 -4.93 5.97
N VAL A 113 -1.57 -6.15 6.01
CA VAL A 113 -1.81 -6.98 4.83
C VAL A 113 -3.31 -7.10 4.64
N ARG A 114 -3.80 -6.70 3.48
CA ARG A 114 -5.25 -6.71 3.21
C ARG A 114 -5.54 -7.27 1.83
N PRO A 115 -6.51 -8.18 1.70
CA PRO A 115 -6.93 -8.66 0.39
C PRO A 115 -7.65 -7.56 -0.39
N LEU A 116 -7.51 -7.58 -1.71
CA LEU A 116 -8.24 -6.69 -2.60
C LEU A 116 -9.52 -7.36 -3.08
N TYR A 117 -10.48 -6.54 -3.45
CA TYR A 117 -11.66 -7.05 -4.15
C TYR A 117 -11.28 -7.56 -5.54
N GLU A 118 -11.86 -8.69 -5.92
CA GLU A 118 -11.79 -9.26 -7.26
C GLU A 118 -13.18 -9.27 -7.88
N MET A 119 -13.27 -9.50 -9.19
CA MET A 119 -14.57 -9.50 -9.89
C MET A 119 -15.59 -10.44 -9.25
N GLU A 120 -15.15 -11.64 -8.85
CA GLU A 120 -16.01 -12.64 -8.24
C GLU A 120 -16.74 -12.12 -6.99
N HIS A 121 -16.10 -11.23 -6.22
CA HIS A 121 -16.71 -10.64 -5.02
C HIS A 121 -17.89 -9.74 -5.40
N PHE A 122 -17.71 -8.95 -6.46
CA PHE A 122 -18.79 -8.08 -6.95
C PHE A 122 -19.93 -8.87 -7.58
N GLU A 123 -19.61 -9.94 -8.29
CA GLU A 123 -20.60 -10.84 -8.87
C GLU A 123 -21.46 -11.50 -7.78
N GLN A 124 -20.83 -11.97 -6.70
CA GLN A 124 -21.54 -12.56 -5.57
C GLN A 124 -22.48 -11.58 -4.87
N LEU A 125 -22.14 -10.29 -4.89
CA LEU A 125 -22.96 -9.24 -4.31
C LEU A 125 -24.04 -8.71 -5.29
N GLY A 126 -24.08 -9.22 -6.52
CA GLY A 126 -25.00 -8.76 -7.54
C GLY A 126 -24.67 -7.37 -8.09
N VAL A 127 -23.40 -6.94 -7.97
CA VAL A 127 -22.95 -5.63 -8.47
C VAL A 127 -22.38 -5.80 -9.87
N HIS A 128 -23.12 -5.36 -10.88
CA HIS A 128 -22.77 -5.58 -12.28
C HIS A 128 -21.94 -4.45 -12.90
N GLY A 129 -21.94 -3.27 -12.31
CA GLY A 129 -21.15 -2.12 -12.78
C GLY A 129 -19.65 -2.38 -12.80
N ALA A 130 -19.17 -3.28 -11.95
CA ALA A 130 -17.76 -3.64 -11.86
C ALA A 130 -17.21 -4.32 -13.13
N GLU A 131 -18.09 -4.92 -13.96
CA GLU A 131 -17.70 -5.58 -15.21
C GLU A 131 -16.91 -4.64 -16.14
N ARG A 132 -17.19 -3.35 -16.07
CA ARG A 132 -16.50 -2.34 -16.88
C ARG A 132 -15.03 -2.22 -16.52
N PHE A 133 -14.66 -2.53 -15.27
CA PHE A 133 -13.27 -2.52 -14.80
C PHE A 133 -12.44 -3.65 -15.39
N ARG A 134 -13.07 -4.76 -15.77
CA ARG A 134 -12.37 -5.88 -16.43
C ARG A 134 -11.73 -5.40 -17.74
N LYS A 135 -12.41 -4.53 -18.49
CA LYS A 135 -11.90 -3.95 -19.73
C LYS A 135 -10.72 -3.01 -19.51
N LEU A 136 -10.62 -2.44 -18.32
CA LEU A 136 -9.53 -1.56 -17.94
C LEU A 136 -8.31 -2.33 -17.41
N GLY A 137 -8.46 -3.66 -17.21
CA GLY A 137 -7.39 -4.50 -16.69
C GLY A 137 -7.11 -4.31 -15.20
N THR A 138 -7.99 -3.65 -14.46
CA THR A 138 -7.83 -3.40 -13.02
C THR A 138 -8.43 -4.49 -12.15
N LEU A 139 -9.36 -5.27 -12.69
CA LEU A 139 -9.99 -6.42 -12.04
C LEU A 139 -10.04 -7.60 -13.00
N ASP A 140 -9.76 -8.77 -12.46
CA ASP A 140 -9.86 -10.04 -13.18
C ASP A 140 -11.15 -10.78 -12.89
#